data_d4056e109a784876bdc36c568f70b3bc
#
_entry.id   d4056e109a784876bdc36c568f70b3bc
#
_cell.length_a   1.000
_cell.length_b   1.000
_cell.length_c   1.000
_cell.angle_alpha   90.00
_cell.angle_beta   90.00
_cell.angle_gamma   90.00
#
_symmetry.space_group_name_H-M   'P 1'
#
loop_
_entity.id
_entity.type
_entity.pdbx_description
1 polymer ?
#
loop_
_entity_poly.entity_id
_entity_poly.type
_entity_poly.pdbx_seq_one_letter_code
_entity_poly.pdbx_strand_id
1 'polypeptide(L)'
;MNTGISHGGTETRSKTEVKTRISLPTDPLTEKIIACSMEVHRRVGPGLLESIYESEMAIELEFAGIKFQKQVLIPIPYRGRLVGEHRLDLIVENKIVVELKSVERFDPVFEAQILTYLKLTNLKVGLLINFNSRRLKDGIRRFLL
;
A
#
# COMPACT_ATOMS: atom_id res chain seq x y z
N MET A 1 -12.78 18.79 5.60
CA MET A 1 -12.90 18.20 5.48
C MET A 1 -13.16 17.19 5.23
N ASN A 2 -13.45 16.78 5.15
CA ASN A 2 -13.53 15.76 5.06
C ASN A 2 -13.66 15.31 4.21
N THR A 3 -13.67 15.04 3.63
CA THR A 3 -13.72 14.54 3.03
C THR A 3 -14.08 13.65 2.61
N GLY A 4 -14.19 13.50 2.16
CA GLY A 4 -14.60 12.80 1.65
C GLY A 4 -15.23 11.96 1.75
N ILE A 5 -15.48 11.70 1.82
CA ILE A 5 -16.08 11.02 1.99
C ILE A 5 -17.18 11.17 2.08
N SER A 6 -17.73 11.18 1.83
CA SER A 6 -18.71 11.22 2.01
C SER A 6 -19.70 11.50 1.92
N HIS A 7 -20.15 11.71 1.57
CA HIS A 7 -21.13 11.80 1.61
C HIS A 7 -22.04 11.40 1.41
N GLY A 8 -22.20 11.28 1.26
CA GLY A 8 -23.03 10.97 1.09
C GLY A 8 -23.72 10.37 1.45
N GLY A 9 -23.89 10.02 1.65
CA GLY A 9 -24.49 9.47 1.95
C GLY A 9 -24.93 8.86 2.57
N THR A 10 -25.13 8.43 2.68
CA THR A 10 -25.52 7.85 3.26
C THR A 10 -25.49 6.99 3.70
N GLU A 11 -25.46 6.61 3.74
CA GLU A 11 -25.29 5.87 4.01
C GLU A 11 -25.28 4.91 4.64
N THR A 12 -25.70 4.33 4.31
CA THR A 12 -25.47 3.19 4.85
C THR A 12 -24.22 2.76 4.50
N ARG A 13 -23.32 3.03 5.17
CA ARG A 13 -22.09 2.67 4.95
C ARG A 13 -21.71 1.51 5.67
N SER A 14 -20.75 0.84 5.23
CA SER A 14 -20.14 -0.26 5.89
C SER A 14 -19.65 0.18 7.24
N LYS A 15 -19.61 -0.69 8.16
CA LYS A 15 -19.08 -0.38 9.44
C LYS A 15 -17.64 -0.11 9.39
N THR A 16 -16.94 -0.59 8.37
CA THR A 16 -15.52 -0.39 8.26
C THR A 16 -15.25 0.91 7.52
N GLU A 17 -14.54 1.79 8.15
CA GLU A 17 -14.17 3.02 7.54
C GLU A 17 -12.79 2.93 6.96
N VAL A 18 -12.61 3.39 5.75
CA VAL A 18 -11.31 3.36 5.09
C VAL A 18 -10.83 4.78 4.91
N LYS A 19 -9.65 5.07 5.41
CA LYS A 19 -9.06 6.39 5.27
C LYS A 19 -7.87 6.31 4.34
N THR A 20 -7.83 7.20 3.36
CA THR A 20 -6.77 7.19 2.36
C THR A 20 -5.82 8.36 2.49
N ARG A 21 -6.02 9.19 3.51
CA ARG A 21 -5.23 10.41 3.62
C ARG A 21 -3.93 10.14 4.34
N ILE A 22 -2.84 10.55 3.74
CA ILE A 22 -1.55 10.41 4.40
C ILE A 22 -1.26 11.58 5.32
N SER A 23 -2.08 12.60 5.27
CA SER A 23 -1.89 13.76 6.16
C SER A 23 -2.38 13.49 7.58
N LEU A 24 -3.08 12.38 7.79
CA LEU A 24 -3.52 12.01 9.13
C LEU A 24 -2.34 11.48 9.93
N PRO A 25 -2.44 11.52 11.25
CA PRO A 25 -1.38 10.94 12.08
C PRO A 25 -1.09 9.51 11.62
N THR A 26 0.18 9.21 11.47
CA THR A 26 0.60 7.90 11.04
C THR A 26 1.45 7.27 12.15
N ASP A 27 1.59 5.97 12.07
CA ASP A 27 2.45 5.29 13.01
C ASP A 27 3.92 5.43 12.57
N PRO A 28 4.87 5.24 13.50
CA PRO A 28 6.29 5.41 13.15
C PRO A 28 6.77 4.47 12.05
N LEU A 29 6.22 3.27 11.95
CA LEU A 29 6.63 2.33 10.93
C LEU A 29 6.20 2.82 9.55
N THR A 30 4.96 3.29 9.42
CA THR A 30 4.49 3.87 8.16
C THR A 30 5.38 5.02 7.73
N GLU A 31 5.78 5.88 8.67
CA GLU A 31 6.65 7.00 8.36
C GLU A 31 8.01 6.55 7.85
N LYS A 32 8.55 5.48 8.43
CA LYS A 32 9.84 4.95 7.99
C LYS A 32 9.75 4.36 6.59
N ILE A 33 8.66 3.66 6.30
CA ILE A 33 8.45 3.09 4.97
C ILE A 33 8.35 4.22 3.95
N ILE A 34 7.59 5.25 4.26
CA ILE A 34 7.46 6.39 3.36
C ILE A 34 8.80 7.06 3.16
N ALA A 35 9.60 7.21 4.22
CA ALA A 35 10.93 7.80 4.09
C ALA A 35 11.82 6.96 3.17
N CYS A 36 11.75 5.64 3.26
CA CYS A 36 12.49 4.76 2.34
C CYS A 36 12.04 4.99 0.90
N SER A 37 10.74 5.09 0.68
CA SER A 37 10.22 5.30 -0.68
C SER A 37 10.63 6.67 -1.22
N MET A 38 10.65 7.69 -0.37
CA MET A 38 11.11 9.02 -0.75
C MET A 38 12.58 8.98 -1.17
N GLU A 39 13.38 8.22 -0.46
CA GLU A 39 14.80 8.11 -0.80
C GLU A 39 14.99 7.43 -2.15
N VAL A 40 14.23 6.35 -2.41
CA VAL A 40 14.27 5.71 -3.72
C VAL A 40 13.91 6.72 -4.81
N HIS A 41 12.78 7.40 -4.64
CA HIS A 41 12.29 8.32 -5.66
C HIS A 41 13.25 9.48 -5.88
N ARG A 42 13.87 9.97 -4.81
CA ARG A 42 14.84 11.04 -4.90
C ARG A 42 16.05 10.63 -5.73
N ARG A 43 16.47 9.36 -5.60
CA ARG A 43 17.67 8.89 -6.29
C ARG A 43 17.42 8.55 -7.74
N VAL A 44 16.27 7.96 -8.06
CA VAL A 44 16.07 7.42 -9.42
C VAL A 44 14.91 8.06 -10.17
N GLY A 45 14.01 8.76 -9.49
CA GLY A 45 12.88 9.43 -10.14
C GLY A 45 11.82 8.46 -10.63
N PRO A 46 10.83 9.01 -11.38
CA PRO A 46 9.76 8.19 -11.96
C PRO A 46 10.24 7.49 -13.24
N GLY A 47 9.42 6.55 -13.74
CA GLY A 47 9.60 6.00 -15.07
C GLY A 47 10.22 4.63 -15.14
N LEU A 48 10.54 4.00 -14.00
CA LEU A 48 11.12 2.66 -14.02
C LEU A 48 10.01 1.61 -13.85
N LEU A 49 10.39 0.35 -14.03
CA LEU A 49 9.47 -0.77 -13.87
C LEU A 49 9.20 -1.02 -12.39
N GLU A 50 8.04 -1.59 -12.09
CA GLU A 50 7.66 -1.90 -10.70
C GLU A 50 8.68 -2.82 -10.03
N SER A 51 9.18 -3.82 -10.76
CA SER A 51 10.15 -4.75 -10.20
C SER A 51 11.46 -4.07 -9.80
N ILE A 52 11.84 -3.04 -10.52
CA ILE A 52 13.04 -2.27 -10.20
C ILE A 52 12.81 -1.51 -8.88
N TYR A 53 11.66 -0.84 -8.75
CA TYR A 53 11.35 -0.12 -7.54
C TYR A 53 11.26 -1.07 -6.34
N GLU A 54 10.74 -2.28 -6.55
CA GLU A 54 10.68 -3.25 -5.47
C GLU A 54 12.08 -3.60 -4.97
N SER A 55 13.01 -3.82 -5.89
CA SER A 55 14.39 -4.12 -5.51
C SER A 55 15.03 -2.96 -4.77
N GLU A 56 14.76 -1.74 -5.22
CA GLU A 56 15.31 -0.55 -4.58
C GLU A 56 14.71 -0.33 -3.19
N MET A 57 13.41 -0.56 -3.06
CA MET A 57 12.76 -0.48 -1.75
C MET A 57 13.34 -1.50 -0.79
N ALA A 58 13.59 -2.72 -1.25
CA ALA A 58 14.19 -3.74 -0.41
C ALA A 58 15.54 -3.28 0.15
N ILE A 59 16.34 -2.65 -0.70
CA ILE A 59 17.65 -2.16 -0.27
C ILE A 59 17.50 -1.07 0.78
N GLU A 60 16.58 -0.13 0.57
CA GLU A 60 16.38 0.96 1.53
C GLU A 60 15.83 0.44 2.86
N LEU A 61 14.93 -0.53 2.82
CA LEU A 61 14.40 -1.13 4.04
C LEU A 61 15.51 -1.86 4.80
N GLU A 62 16.38 -2.56 4.10
CA GLU A 62 17.52 -3.23 4.74
C GLU A 62 18.46 -2.22 5.40
N PHE A 63 18.80 -1.14 4.70
CA PHE A 63 19.64 -0.11 5.28
C PHE A 63 19.00 0.50 6.52
N ALA A 64 17.69 0.58 6.57
CA ALA A 64 16.97 1.14 7.71
C ALA A 64 16.76 0.12 8.83
N GLY A 65 17.18 -1.12 8.63
CA GLY A 65 17.02 -2.16 9.64
C GLY A 65 15.58 -2.63 9.80
N ILE A 66 14.77 -2.48 8.79
CA ILE A 66 13.36 -2.84 8.83
C ILE A 66 13.17 -4.20 8.17
N LYS A 67 12.53 -5.13 8.87
CA LYS A 67 12.29 -6.47 8.34
C LYS A 67 11.10 -6.46 7.40
N PHE A 68 11.18 -7.28 6.37
CA PHE A 68 10.10 -7.35 5.38
C PHE A 68 10.15 -8.67 4.66
N GLN A 69 9.03 -9.02 4.01
CA GLN A 69 8.92 -10.16 3.12
C GLN A 69 8.49 -9.65 1.76
N LYS A 70 9.07 -10.22 0.70
CA LYS A 70 8.74 -9.85 -0.68
C LYS A 70 7.91 -10.95 -1.32
N GLN A 71 7.02 -10.56 -2.22
CA GLN A 71 6.28 -11.50 -3.05
C GLN A 71 5.59 -12.56 -2.21
N VAL A 72 4.76 -12.09 -1.28
CA VAL A 72 4.10 -12.96 -0.32
C VAL A 72 2.83 -13.51 -0.92
N LEU A 73 2.69 -14.84 -0.93
CA LEU A 73 1.51 -15.49 -1.49
C LEU A 73 0.39 -15.51 -0.44
N ILE A 74 -0.78 -15.02 -0.84
CA ILE A 74 -1.95 -14.96 0.03
C ILE A 74 -3.01 -15.88 -0.57
N PRO A 75 -3.42 -16.93 0.14
CA PRO A 75 -4.45 -17.82 -0.38
C PRO A 75 -5.81 -17.13 -0.39
N ILE A 76 -6.59 -17.41 -1.41
CA ILE A 76 -7.91 -16.81 -1.60
C ILE A 76 -8.96 -17.90 -1.42
N PRO A 77 -9.73 -17.87 -0.32
CA PRO A 77 -10.77 -18.86 -0.11
C PRO A 77 -12.10 -18.38 -0.71
N TYR A 78 -12.91 -19.33 -1.09
CA TYR A 78 -14.29 -19.08 -1.47
C TYR A 78 -15.15 -20.24 -0.99
N ARG A 79 -16.09 -19.94 -0.13
CA ARG A 79 -17.00 -20.94 0.45
C ARG A 79 -16.23 -22.13 1.04
N GLY A 80 -15.14 -21.84 1.76
CA GLY A 80 -14.34 -22.82 2.44
C GLY A 80 -13.33 -23.56 1.55
N ARG A 81 -13.22 -23.20 0.29
CA ARG A 81 -12.28 -23.84 -0.63
C ARG A 81 -11.28 -22.80 -1.14
N LEU A 82 -10.04 -23.21 -1.33
CA LEU A 82 -9.04 -22.32 -1.92
C LEU A 82 -9.23 -22.30 -3.42
N VAL A 83 -9.43 -21.11 -3.97
CA VAL A 83 -9.67 -20.95 -5.41
C VAL A 83 -8.51 -20.26 -6.12
N GLY A 84 -7.50 -19.82 -5.38
CA GLY A 84 -6.33 -19.18 -5.98
C GLY A 84 -5.47 -18.54 -4.93
N GLU A 85 -4.47 -17.81 -5.39
CA GLU A 85 -3.58 -17.06 -4.53
C GLU A 85 -3.32 -15.72 -5.16
N HIS A 86 -3.01 -14.75 -4.31
CA HIS A 86 -2.54 -13.45 -4.79
C HIS A 86 -1.14 -13.22 -4.24
N ARG A 87 -0.33 -12.51 -5.02
CA ARG A 87 1.05 -12.22 -4.62
C ARG A 87 1.17 -10.76 -4.24
N LEU A 88 1.49 -10.51 -2.99
CA LEU A 88 1.70 -9.16 -2.49
C LEU A 88 3.16 -8.76 -2.67
N ASP A 89 3.38 -7.49 -3.00
CA ASP A 89 4.75 -7.02 -3.20
C ASP A 89 5.56 -7.11 -1.92
N LEU A 90 5.08 -6.49 -0.84
CA LEU A 90 5.81 -6.46 0.43
C LEU A 90 4.85 -6.54 1.60
N ILE A 91 5.29 -7.23 2.66
CA ILE A 91 4.69 -7.11 3.98
C ILE A 91 5.82 -6.70 4.91
N VAL A 92 5.67 -5.55 5.55
CA VAL A 92 6.72 -4.95 6.36
C VAL A 92 6.43 -5.16 7.83
N GLU A 93 7.37 -5.77 8.54
CA GLU A 93 7.32 -6.06 9.99
C GLU A 93 6.06 -6.83 10.38
N ASN A 94 5.50 -7.60 9.46
CA ASN A 94 4.25 -8.33 9.65
C ASN A 94 3.10 -7.42 10.06
N LYS A 95 3.15 -6.16 9.66
CA LYS A 95 2.14 -5.17 10.07
C LYS A 95 1.54 -4.39 8.93
N ILE A 96 2.31 -4.11 7.89
CA ILE A 96 1.87 -3.20 6.84
C ILE A 96 2.04 -3.88 5.49
N VAL A 97 0.94 -3.90 4.71
CA VAL A 97 0.96 -4.35 3.33
C VAL A 97 1.40 -3.17 2.47
N VAL A 98 2.39 -3.37 1.63
CA VAL A 98 2.87 -2.31 0.73
C VAL A 98 2.79 -2.82 -0.69
N GLU A 99 2.05 -2.08 -1.53
CA GLU A 99 1.92 -2.38 -2.95
C GLU A 99 2.58 -1.26 -3.75
N LEU A 100 3.44 -1.63 -4.67
CA LEU A 100 4.21 -0.69 -5.47
C LEU A 100 3.65 -0.65 -6.88
N LYS A 101 3.53 0.54 -7.41
CA LYS A 101 3.02 0.75 -8.77
C LYS A 101 3.93 1.70 -9.52
N SER A 102 3.89 1.59 -10.85
CA SER A 102 4.56 2.53 -11.73
C SER A 102 3.62 2.78 -12.91
N VAL A 103 2.58 3.57 -12.65
CA VAL A 103 1.48 3.78 -13.60
C VAL A 103 1.22 5.27 -13.77
N GLU A 104 0.60 5.63 -14.89
CA GLU A 104 0.31 7.04 -15.17
C GLU A 104 -0.71 7.62 -14.21
N ARG A 105 -1.67 6.80 -13.80
CA ARG A 105 -2.68 7.25 -12.85
C ARG A 105 -3.20 6.06 -12.07
N PHE A 106 -3.70 6.33 -10.88
CA PHE A 106 -4.29 5.28 -10.07
C PHE A 106 -5.58 4.78 -10.70
N ASP A 107 -5.71 3.46 -10.76
CA ASP A 107 -6.94 2.81 -11.12
C ASP A 107 -7.69 2.52 -9.82
N PRO A 108 -8.99 2.80 -9.75
CA PRO A 108 -9.77 2.48 -8.53
C PRO A 108 -9.65 1.01 -8.11
N VAL A 109 -9.33 0.11 -9.03
CA VAL A 109 -9.18 -1.30 -8.68
C VAL A 109 -8.01 -1.52 -7.73
N PHE A 110 -6.98 -0.67 -7.76
CA PHE A 110 -5.84 -0.83 -6.86
C PHE A 110 -6.27 -0.66 -5.41
N GLU A 111 -7.16 0.30 -5.16
CA GLU A 111 -7.68 0.52 -3.82
C GLU A 111 -8.49 -0.68 -3.37
N ALA A 112 -9.39 -1.17 -4.23
CA ALA A 112 -10.18 -2.35 -3.92
C ALA A 112 -9.29 -3.55 -3.62
N GLN A 113 -8.22 -3.71 -4.37
CA GLN A 113 -7.30 -4.81 -4.18
C GLN A 113 -6.60 -4.75 -2.82
N ILE A 114 -6.07 -3.58 -2.46
CA ILE A 114 -5.34 -3.50 -1.20
C ILE A 114 -6.27 -3.73 -0.01
N LEU A 115 -7.51 -3.27 -0.09
CA LEU A 115 -8.50 -3.53 0.96
C LEU A 115 -8.78 -5.03 1.08
N THR A 116 -8.86 -5.73 -0.05
CA THR A 116 -9.04 -7.17 -0.04
C THR A 116 -7.84 -7.85 0.63
N TYR A 117 -6.62 -7.40 0.32
CA TYR A 117 -5.43 -7.98 0.92
C TYR A 117 -5.40 -7.77 2.42
N LEU A 118 -5.82 -6.61 2.89
CA LEU A 118 -5.89 -6.36 4.32
C LEU A 118 -6.88 -7.30 5.00
N LYS A 119 -8.01 -7.55 4.37
CA LYS A 119 -8.98 -8.51 4.92
C LYS A 119 -8.40 -9.92 4.95
N LEU A 120 -7.75 -10.33 3.87
CA LEU A 120 -7.21 -11.68 3.79
C LEU A 120 -6.04 -11.92 4.75
N THR A 121 -5.22 -10.91 4.97
CA THR A 121 -4.06 -11.02 5.85
C THR A 121 -4.38 -10.68 7.30
N ASN A 122 -5.53 -10.08 7.54
CA ASN A 122 -5.90 -9.57 8.86
C ASN A 122 -4.94 -8.48 9.36
N LEU A 123 -4.28 -7.80 8.44
CA LEU A 123 -3.45 -6.65 8.78
C LEU A 123 -4.30 -5.39 8.64
N LYS A 124 -3.91 -4.36 9.36
CA LYS A 124 -4.76 -3.18 9.49
C LYS A 124 -4.32 -2.00 8.62
N VAL A 125 -3.09 -2.00 8.16
CA VAL A 125 -2.54 -0.84 7.46
C VAL A 125 -2.01 -1.28 6.11
N GLY A 126 -2.36 -0.52 5.08
CA GLY A 126 -1.83 -0.73 3.73
C GLY A 126 -1.31 0.56 3.16
N LEU A 127 -0.28 0.45 2.35
CA LEU A 127 0.29 1.57 1.61
C LEU A 127 0.31 1.22 0.14
N LEU A 128 -0.15 2.14 -0.67
CA LEU A 128 -0.08 2.04 -2.12
C LEU A 128 0.84 3.16 -2.58
N ILE A 129 1.94 2.81 -3.23
CA ILE A 129 2.96 3.79 -3.60
C ILE A 129 3.16 3.73 -5.11
N ASN A 130 2.82 4.81 -5.80
CA ASN A 130 3.02 4.93 -7.24
C ASN A 130 4.28 5.75 -7.49
N PHE A 131 5.37 5.08 -7.84
CA PHE A 131 6.65 5.73 -8.09
C PHE A 131 6.67 6.55 -9.37
N ASN A 132 5.69 6.34 -10.25
CA ASN A 132 5.63 7.10 -11.50
C ASN A 132 4.98 8.47 -11.29
N SER A 133 4.91 8.93 -10.06
CA SER A 133 4.42 10.25 -9.73
C SER A 133 5.57 11.24 -9.79
N ARG A 134 5.29 12.44 -10.27
CA ARG A 134 6.31 13.46 -10.36
C ARG A 134 6.82 13.81 -8.97
N ARG A 135 5.90 14.02 -8.03
CA ARG A 135 6.20 14.17 -6.61
C ARG A 135 5.65 12.94 -5.91
N LEU A 136 6.51 12.22 -5.25
CA LEU A 136 6.09 10.92 -4.71
C LEU A 136 4.95 11.04 -3.73
N LYS A 137 4.92 12.10 -2.92
CA LYS A 137 3.85 12.23 -1.94
C LYS A 137 2.46 12.26 -2.59
N ASP A 138 2.37 12.70 -3.84
CA ASP A 138 1.10 12.70 -4.56
C ASP A 138 0.71 11.30 -5.00
N GLY A 139 1.65 10.37 -4.99
CA GLY A 139 1.42 8.98 -5.39
C GLY A 139 1.29 8.02 -4.22
N ILE A 140 1.18 8.51 -3.00
CA ILE A 140 1.07 7.63 -1.83
C ILE A 140 -0.35 7.68 -1.30
N ARG A 141 -0.91 6.48 -1.06
CA ARG A 141 -2.23 6.33 -0.44
C ARG A 141 -2.10 5.40 0.74
N ARG A 142 -2.68 5.77 1.86
CA ARG A 142 -2.66 4.96 3.07
C ARG A 142 -4.07 4.48 3.38
N PHE A 143 -4.19 3.21 3.69
CA PHE A 143 -5.48 2.58 3.98
C PHE A 143 -5.46 1.99 5.38
N LEU A 144 -6.55 2.17 6.09
CA LEU A 144 -6.76 1.59 7.41
C LEU A 144 -8.02 0.74 7.37
N LEU A 145 -7.95 -0.44 7.90
CA LEU A 145 -9.08 -1.34 7.96
C LEU A 145 -9.52 -1.57 9.40
#